data_794f2ec93eb7bc4fad9fee2bd6db776c
#
_entry.id   794f2ec93eb7bc4fad9fee2bd6db776c
#
_cell.length_a   1.000
_cell.length_b   1.000
_cell.length_c   1.000
_cell.angle_alpha   90.00
_cell.angle_beta   90.00
_cell.angle_gamma   90.00
#
_symmetry.space_group_name_H-M   'P 1'
#
loop_
_entity.id
_entity.type
_entity.pdbx_description
1 polymer ?
#
loop_
_entity_poly.entity_id
_entity_poly.type
_entity_poly.pdbx_seq_one_letter_code
_entity_poly.pdbx_strand_id
1 'polypeptide(L)'
;MKKKHYLVWSFAAALTMMLMNSCSDENSNPQEPDNPMESDANYVGKAQDGFTAEEWYPGGELGTTENVNSSCYEDEAPAVNEQGLHDNFKTGEMFFERQYTIDNGAFKGVGPAYLRKSCLDCHPSYGHGMRQDSYAIAYGNGNGYLMAIYTPDAPGSNDGNYIGEVTGMPQTGAADPFKAPIEADKIKIHWEHVNTMESGLAMKFPADGETFDLIYPEVTIPSEAFHTNPVPSNIAVRLESTIGVIGTGLLDAIPQEEIEKQYASEAAYFKSAGMDVSEYLNPKFWDAAGEKMAAGAYYSTWGTDGQFADGGEGKTGVYKAIKRFTYALTRASLQDGPGANAIWNITNVSRPDRPKLYSTKAWAKAMSEDPEVIAKIKANPQSPYYADGTDAGIKETVYNLLLPSTNQFDNQWHKFQPEMTANNFYDFMVWHRGLAIPRARNLNDKDVQRGKKLFMEWGCASCHRPSWKTGDDNYWTPNMIAGKLLPRYKNQTIYPYSDMLQHKLYMKNDIHGSWCRTTPLWGRGLSRMCTGAEDRLHDCRARNEVEAIMWHCYSKNSHAYQSALNFYKASKTDRDAVVKFLQSI
;
A
#
# COMPACT_ATOMS: atom_id res chain seq x y z
N MET A 1 -32.03 -5.33 -19.78
CA MET A 1 -30.81 -5.57 -19.01
C MET A 1 -30.64 -4.64 -17.79
N LYS A 2 -31.28 -3.46 -17.71
CA LYS A 2 -31.08 -2.46 -16.61
C LYS A 2 -31.77 -2.78 -15.26
N LYS A 3 -32.62 -3.80 -15.14
CA LYS A 3 -33.35 -4.14 -13.90
C LYS A 3 -32.66 -5.21 -13.02
N LYS A 4 -31.64 -5.91 -13.53
CA LYS A 4 -30.99 -7.01 -12.79
C LYS A 4 -29.96 -6.55 -11.74
N HIS A 5 -29.34 -5.40 -11.91
CA HIS A 5 -28.29 -4.93 -10.99
C HIS A 5 -28.80 -4.52 -9.59
N TYR A 6 -30.04 -4.04 -9.48
CA TYR A 6 -30.59 -3.55 -8.20
C TYR A 6 -30.95 -4.67 -7.19
N LEU A 7 -31.19 -5.90 -7.68
CA LEU A 7 -31.60 -7.01 -6.81
C LEU A 7 -30.41 -7.68 -6.10
N VAL A 8 -29.23 -7.58 -6.68
CA VAL A 8 -28.07 -8.37 -6.30
C VAL A 8 -27.44 -7.94 -4.98
N TRP A 9 -27.32 -6.62 -4.74
CA TRP A 9 -26.67 -6.11 -3.53
C TRP A 9 -27.53 -6.25 -2.27
N SER A 10 -28.85 -6.20 -2.41
CA SER A 10 -29.77 -6.55 -1.32
C SER A 10 -29.68 -8.02 -0.93
N PHE A 11 -29.31 -8.89 -1.91
CA PHE A 11 -29.12 -10.33 -1.67
C PHE A 11 -27.76 -10.65 -1.06
N ALA A 12 -26.69 -9.85 -1.33
CA ALA A 12 -25.38 -10.08 -0.74
C ALA A 12 -25.40 -9.98 0.78
N ALA A 13 -26.04 -8.94 1.32
CA ALA A 13 -26.24 -8.80 2.76
C ALA A 13 -27.12 -9.92 3.33
N ALA A 14 -28.16 -10.36 2.58
CA ALA A 14 -29.06 -11.43 3.02
C ALA A 14 -28.40 -12.83 2.90
N LEU A 15 -27.55 -13.08 1.90
CA LEU A 15 -26.93 -14.38 1.72
C LEU A 15 -25.76 -14.61 2.68
N THR A 16 -25.01 -13.56 3.01
CA THR A 16 -24.01 -13.62 4.09
C THR A 16 -24.68 -13.95 5.44
N MET A 17 -25.91 -13.45 5.66
CA MET A 17 -26.71 -13.83 6.83
C MET A 17 -27.25 -15.28 6.77
N MET A 18 -27.60 -15.80 5.58
CA MET A 18 -28.15 -17.17 5.46
C MET A 18 -27.10 -18.28 5.57
N LEU A 19 -25.86 -18.05 5.15
CA LEU A 19 -24.80 -19.05 5.26
C LEU A 19 -24.22 -19.16 6.69
N MET A 20 -24.53 -18.21 7.57
CA MET A 20 -24.05 -18.22 8.95
C MET A 20 -25.09 -18.71 9.99
N ASN A 21 -26.32 -19.00 9.58
CA ASN A 21 -27.38 -19.50 10.48
C ASN A 21 -27.43 -21.02 10.64
N SER A 22 -26.41 -21.75 10.21
CA SER A 22 -26.40 -23.21 10.27
C SER A 22 -25.47 -23.76 11.34
N CYS A 23 -25.56 -23.33 12.56
CA CYS A 23 -25.12 -24.05 13.77
C CYS A 23 -25.52 -23.24 15.00
N SER A 24 -26.75 -23.34 15.44
CA SER A 24 -27.10 -23.02 16.82
C SER A 24 -27.85 -24.21 17.38
N ASP A 25 -27.26 -24.91 18.33
CA ASP A 25 -27.98 -25.81 19.22
C ASP A 25 -29.04 -25.03 19.96
N GLU A 26 -30.30 -25.37 19.73
CA GLU A 26 -31.45 -24.91 20.51
C GLU A 26 -31.34 -25.50 21.92
N ASN A 27 -30.77 -24.77 22.85
CA ASN A 27 -31.12 -24.79 24.29
C ASN A 27 -30.06 -24.07 25.14
N SER A 28 -29.93 -22.79 24.98
CA SER A 28 -29.47 -21.91 26.03
C SER A 28 -30.17 -20.57 25.88
N ASN A 29 -30.94 -20.21 26.88
CA ASN A 29 -31.48 -18.88 27.05
C ASN A 29 -30.28 -17.91 26.97
N PRO A 30 -30.17 -17.04 26.00
CA PRO A 30 -29.04 -16.10 25.95
C PRO A 30 -29.27 -15.14 27.13
N GLN A 31 -28.48 -15.28 28.21
CA GLN A 31 -28.28 -14.17 29.12
C GLN A 31 -27.72 -13.04 28.27
N GLU A 32 -28.43 -11.91 28.21
CA GLU A 32 -27.85 -10.68 27.64
C GLU A 32 -26.52 -10.46 28.39
N PRO A 33 -25.40 -10.34 27.69
CA PRO A 33 -24.14 -10.06 28.35
C PRO A 33 -24.27 -8.71 29.06
N ASP A 34 -23.96 -8.68 30.36
CA ASP A 34 -23.95 -7.46 31.18
C ASP A 34 -22.98 -6.39 30.63
N ASN A 35 -22.15 -6.77 29.67
CA ASN A 35 -21.22 -5.91 28.95
C ASN A 35 -21.36 -6.18 27.43
N PRO A 36 -21.79 -5.19 26.62
CA PRO A 36 -21.86 -5.35 25.16
C PRO A 36 -20.52 -5.68 24.49
N MET A 37 -19.42 -5.64 25.25
CA MET A 37 -18.07 -6.03 24.83
C MET A 37 -17.79 -7.53 24.99
N GLU A 38 -18.60 -8.30 25.71
CA GLU A 38 -18.46 -9.74 25.92
C GLU A 38 -19.18 -10.58 24.86
N SER A 39 -19.38 -10.03 23.69
CA SER A 39 -20.02 -10.74 22.61
C SER A 39 -19.06 -11.67 21.87
N ASP A 40 -19.60 -12.47 21.00
CA ASP A 40 -18.99 -13.53 20.21
C ASP A 40 -17.53 -13.25 19.77
N ALA A 41 -16.57 -13.91 20.42
CA ALA A 41 -15.14 -13.86 20.09
C ALA A 41 -14.81 -14.33 18.65
N ASN A 42 -15.75 -15.00 17.97
CA ASN A 42 -15.61 -15.43 16.59
C ASN A 42 -16.34 -14.50 15.60
N TYR A 43 -16.63 -13.25 16.02
CA TYR A 43 -17.27 -12.30 15.14
C TYR A 43 -16.45 -12.07 13.88
N VAL A 44 -17.05 -12.32 12.73
CA VAL A 44 -16.47 -12.08 11.41
C VAL A 44 -17.57 -11.60 10.49
N GLY A 45 -17.57 -10.31 10.13
CA GLY A 45 -18.50 -9.75 9.15
C GLY A 45 -19.97 -9.82 9.49
N LYS A 46 -20.36 -10.12 10.73
CA LYS A 46 -21.75 -10.14 11.18
C LYS A 46 -22.21 -8.72 11.55
N ALA A 47 -23.45 -8.37 11.20
CA ALA A 47 -24.08 -7.16 11.73
C ALA A 47 -24.44 -7.38 13.19
N GLN A 48 -23.93 -6.50 14.06
CA GLN A 48 -24.20 -6.52 15.50
C GLN A 48 -24.54 -5.13 16.00
N ASP A 49 -25.32 -5.05 17.06
CA ASP A 49 -25.69 -3.78 17.69
C ASP A 49 -24.57 -3.20 18.60
N GLY A 50 -23.47 -3.92 18.79
CA GLY A 50 -22.34 -3.52 19.61
C GLY A 50 -21.02 -4.00 19.04
N PHE A 51 -20.03 -4.04 19.93
CA PHE A 51 -18.68 -4.51 19.63
C PHE A 51 -18.33 -5.67 20.56
N THR A 52 -17.49 -6.59 20.06
CA THR A 52 -16.85 -7.59 20.94
C THR A 52 -15.76 -6.95 21.78
N ALA A 53 -15.38 -7.58 22.88
CA ALA A 53 -14.24 -7.14 23.69
C ALA A 53 -12.94 -7.07 22.87
N GLU A 54 -12.74 -8.00 21.94
CA GLU A 54 -11.57 -8.08 21.09
C GLU A 54 -11.45 -6.88 20.12
N GLU A 55 -12.54 -6.26 19.71
CA GLU A 55 -12.50 -5.15 18.75
C GLU A 55 -11.88 -3.86 19.32
N TRP A 56 -11.73 -3.75 20.63
CA TRP A 56 -10.93 -2.68 21.24
C TRP A 56 -9.44 -2.80 20.89
N TYR A 57 -9.00 -4.01 20.53
CA TYR A 57 -7.61 -4.36 20.20
C TYR A 57 -7.53 -4.81 18.74
N PRO A 58 -7.61 -3.87 17.77
CA PRO A 58 -7.73 -4.24 16.36
C PRO A 58 -6.51 -4.99 15.81
N GLY A 59 -5.35 -4.90 16.44
CA GLY A 59 -4.17 -5.74 16.15
C GLY A 59 -4.09 -7.02 17.00
N GLY A 60 -5.13 -7.36 17.78
CA GLY A 60 -5.07 -8.39 18.79
C GLY A 60 -4.16 -7.99 19.98
N GLU A 61 -3.97 -8.89 20.93
CA GLU A 61 -3.12 -8.64 22.11
C GLU A 61 -1.65 -8.41 21.74
N LEU A 62 -1.16 -9.13 20.72
CA LEU A 62 0.24 -9.05 20.30
C LEU A 62 0.55 -7.85 19.41
N GLY A 63 -0.44 -7.21 18.83
CA GLY A 63 -0.25 -6.18 17.80
C GLY A 63 -0.85 -4.81 18.10
N THR A 64 -1.52 -4.63 19.26
CA THR A 64 -2.19 -3.37 19.60
C THR A 64 -1.43 -2.59 20.65
N THR A 65 -1.25 -1.28 20.45
CA THR A 65 -0.78 -0.35 21.48
C THR A 65 -1.95 0.34 22.18
N GLU A 66 -1.83 0.55 23.48
CA GLU A 66 -2.77 1.36 24.28
C GLU A 66 -2.66 2.86 23.98
N ASN A 67 -1.57 3.29 23.35
CA ASN A 67 -1.35 4.67 22.99
C ASN A 67 -2.31 5.11 21.87
N VAL A 68 -3.01 6.22 22.10
CA VAL A 68 -3.93 6.86 21.13
C VAL A 68 -3.60 8.34 20.94
N ASN A 69 -2.39 8.76 21.33
CA ASN A 69 -1.87 10.10 21.15
C ASN A 69 -1.22 10.27 19.77
N SER A 70 -0.67 11.44 19.50
CA SER A 70 -0.07 11.78 18.20
C SER A 70 1.15 10.94 17.81
N SER A 71 1.78 10.22 18.75
CA SER A 71 2.91 9.32 18.52
C SER A 71 2.51 7.85 18.33
N CYS A 72 1.23 7.52 18.37
CA CYS A 72 0.80 6.10 18.41
C CYS A 72 1.16 5.28 17.15
N TYR A 73 1.49 5.92 16.06
CA TYR A 73 1.93 5.22 14.83
C TYR A 73 3.39 4.77 14.87
N GLU A 74 4.17 5.31 15.83
CA GLU A 74 5.59 4.98 16.05
C GLU A 74 5.78 3.82 17.03
N ASP A 75 4.69 3.41 17.70
CA ASP A 75 4.77 2.44 18.78
C ASP A 75 5.11 1.03 18.28
N GLU A 76 5.97 0.38 19.06
CA GLU A 76 6.22 -1.03 18.88
C GLU A 76 5.05 -1.89 19.40
N ALA A 77 4.78 -2.98 18.69
CA ALA A 77 3.79 -3.95 19.09
C ALA A 77 4.25 -4.75 20.33
N PRO A 78 3.35 -5.19 21.21
CA PRO A 78 3.70 -6.03 22.36
C PRO A 78 4.57 -7.25 22.00
N ALA A 79 4.32 -7.87 20.84
CA ALA A 79 5.11 -8.98 20.33
C ALA A 79 6.62 -8.68 20.20
N VAL A 80 7.01 -7.43 19.98
CA VAL A 80 8.42 -7.02 19.90
C VAL A 80 9.10 -7.20 21.25
N ASN A 81 8.47 -6.70 22.31
CA ASN A 81 8.98 -6.81 23.69
C ASN A 81 8.97 -8.24 24.20
N GLU A 82 7.86 -8.97 23.97
CA GLU A 82 7.72 -10.37 24.40
C GLU A 82 8.79 -11.27 23.80
N GLN A 83 9.26 -10.94 22.60
CA GLN A 83 10.28 -11.70 21.87
C GLN A 83 11.70 -11.14 22.03
N GLY A 84 11.89 -10.12 22.88
CA GLY A 84 13.21 -9.53 23.17
C GLY A 84 13.83 -8.79 21.99
N LEU A 85 13.02 -8.15 21.14
CA LEU A 85 13.45 -7.50 19.90
C LEU A 85 13.45 -5.96 19.99
N HIS A 86 13.25 -5.38 21.18
CA HIS A 86 13.17 -3.94 21.39
C HIS A 86 14.35 -3.16 20.79
N ASP A 87 15.58 -3.57 21.09
CA ASP A 87 16.79 -2.88 20.59
C ASP A 87 16.91 -2.94 19.08
N ASN A 88 16.52 -4.07 18.47
CA ASN A 88 16.47 -4.21 17.02
C ASN A 88 15.39 -3.31 16.41
N PHE A 89 14.22 -3.22 17.06
CA PHE A 89 13.15 -2.32 16.63
C PHE A 89 13.64 -0.87 16.60
N LYS A 90 14.22 -0.38 17.69
CA LYS A 90 14.74 0.99 17.78
C LYS A 90 15.89 1.26 16.79
N THR A 91 16.75 0.30 16.55
CA THR A 91 17.79 0.41 15.51
C THR A 91 17.17 0.46 14.11
N GLY A 92 16.17 -0.37 13.87
CA GLY A 92 15.45 -0.41 12.59
C GLY A 92 14.70 0.89 12.27
N GLU A 93 14.08 1.49 13.29
CA GLU A 93 13.42 2.79 13.22
C GLU A 93 14.34 3.88 12.66
N MET A 94 15.60 3.91 13.10
CA MET A 94 16.60 4.85 12.60
C MET A 94 16.81 4.75 11.09
N PHE A 95 16.70 3.55 10.50
CA PHE A 95 16.81 3.36 9.05
C PHE A 95 15.60 3.86 8.29
N PHE A 96 14.44 3.89 8.90
CA PHE A 96 13.24 4.46 8.32
C PHE A 96 13.26 5.98 8.37
N GLU A 97 13.67 6.56 9.49
CA GLU A 97 13.63 8.00 9.73
C GLU A 97 14.78 8.76 9.06
N ARG A 98 15.97 8.14 8.98
CA ARG A 98 17.16 8.85 8.49
C ARG A 98 17.01 9.36 7.06
N GLN A 99 17.69 10.46 6.76
CA GLN A 99 18.00 10.82 5.39
C GLN A 99 19.23 10.05 4.90
N TYR A 100 19.06 9.32 3.82
CA TYR A 100 20.18 8.74 3.08
C TYR A 100 20.85 9.85 2.28
N THR A 101 22.17 9.91 2.35
CA THR A 101 22.97 10.92 1.67
C THR A 101 24.04 10.25 0.82
N ILE A 102 24.54 10.96 -0.19
CA ILE A 102 25.72 10.51 -0.89
C ILE A 102 26.88 10.60 0.08
N ASP A 103 27.52 9.46 0.32
CA ASP A 103 28.78 9.37 1.01
C ASP A 103 29.83 8.90 -0.01
N ASN A 104 31.00 9.43 0.06
CA ASN A 104 32.19 9.24 -0.80
C ASN A 104 32.23 7.94 -1.65
N GLY A 105 31.57 7.91 -2.80
CA GLY A 105 31.63 6.79 -3.73
C GLY A 105 30.43 6.68 -4.64
N ALA A 106 30.53 5.91 -5.74
CA ALA A 106 29.56 5.91 -6.82
C ALA A 106 28.16 5.38 -6.43
N PHE A 107 28.07 4.51 -5.44
CA PHE A 107 26.82 3.85 -5.06
C PHE A 107 26.58 3.77 -3.54
N LYS A 108 27.22 4.60 -2.76
CA LYS A 108 27.00 4.70 -1.31
C LYS A 108 25.88 5.66 -0.97
N GLY A 109 25.13 5.37 0.08
CA GLY A 109 23.99 6.16 0.49
C GLY A 109 22.86 6.09 -0.54
N VAL A 110 22.32 7.23 -1.01
CA VAL A 110 21.46 7.25 -2.19
C VAL A 110 22.30 6.97 -3.43
N GLY A 111 21.78 6.15 -4.32
CA GLY A 111 22.41 5.88 -5.61
C GLY A 111 22.47 7.14 -6.50
N PRO A 112 23.05 7.01 -7.72
CA PRO A 112 23.21 8.15 -8.62
C PRO A 112 21.90 8.77 -9.09
N ALA A 113 20.79 8.01 -9.04
CA ALA A 113 19.42 8.53 -9.14
C ALA A 113 18.55 7.87 -8.08
N TYR A 114 17.59 8.59 -7.55
CA TYR A 114 16.70 8.15 -6.48
C TYR A 114 15.32 8.83 -6.60
N LEU A 115 14.31 8.27 -5.95
CA LEU A 115 12.99 8.90 -5.85
C LEU A 115 12.95 9.86 -4.64
N ARG A 116 13.33 9.37 -3.46
CA ARG A 116 13.38 10.12 -2.19
C ARG A 116 14.63 9.72 -1.39
N LYS A 117 14.99 10.56 -0.43
CA LYS A 117 16.14 10.32 0.45
C LYS A 117 15.77 9.70 1.80
N SER A 118 14.48 9.67 2.13
CA SER A 118 13.97 9.13 3.39
C SER A 118 12.62 8.47 3.19
N CYS A 119 12.29 7.49 4.03
CA CYS A 119 10.96 6.89 4.04
C CYS A 119 9.91 7.88 4.60
N LEU A 120 10.29 8.78 5.51
CA LEU A 120 9.42 9.86 6.01
C LEU A 120 9.00 10.86 4.93
N ASP A 121 9.74 10.95 3.82
CA ASP A 121 9.35 11.77 2.68
C ASP A 121 8.05 11.26 2.02
N CYS A 122 7.69 9.99 2.25
CA CYS A 122 6.49 9.37 1.74
C CYS A 122 5.48 9.01 2.83
N HIS A 123 5.97 8.65 4.02
CA HIS A 123 5.17 8.20 5.16
C HIS A 123 5.30 9.17 6.35
N PRO A 124 4.70 10.38 6.26
CA PRO A 124 4.81 11.35 7.35
C PRO A 124 4.27 10.74 8.64
N SER A 125 5.07 10.78 9.71
CA SER A 125 4.76 10.14 10.99
C SER A 125 4.17 8.73 10.83
N TYR A 126 4.78 7.89 9.96
CA TYR A 126 4.43 6.49 9.70
C TYR A 126 3.05 6.27 9.05
N GLY A 127 2.34 7.34 8.78
CA GLY A 127 0.98 7.32 8.24
C GLY A 127 0.91 7.28 6.72
N HIS A 128 -0.27 7.61 6.23
CA HIS A 128 -0.59 7.78 4.82
C HIS A 128 0.04 9.08 4.31
N GLY A 129 0.36 9.15 3.01
CA GLY A 129 0.80 10.37 2.36
C GLY A 129 -0.27 11.49 2.45
N MET A 130 0.17 12.74 2.31
CA MET A 130 -0.69 13.91 2.36
C MET A 130 -0.90 14.50 0.97
N ARG A 131 -2.06 15.09 0.71
CA ARG A 131 -2.35 15.82 -0.53
C ARG A 131 -1.45 17.05 -0.64
N GLN A 132 -0.82 17.21 -1.81
CA GLN A 132 0.10 18.31 -2.13
C GLN A 132 -0.12 18.78 -3.57
N ASP A 133 0.17 20.06 -3.82
CA ASP A 133 0.14 20.66 -5.16
C ASP A 133 1.51 20.57 -5.86
N SER A 134 2.54 20.19 -5.12
CA SER A 134 3.91 20.00 -5.62
C SER A 134 4.34 18.55 -5.48
N TYR A 135 5.03 18.05 -6.50
CA TYR A 135 5.68 16.75 -6.43
C TYR A 135 6.97 16.79 -5.58
N ALA A 136 7.70 17.90 -5.67
CA ALA A 136 8.85 18.16 -4.81
C ALA A 136 8.38 18.59 -3.42
N ILE A 137 8.94 17.99 -2.39
CA ILE A 137 8.55 18.21 -0.99
C ILE A 137 9.76 18.41 -0.09
N ALA A 138 9.52 19.03 1.07
CA ALA A 138 10.50 19.09 2.14
C ALA A 138 10.57 17.76 2.90
N TYR A 139 11.72 17.48 3.53
CA TYR A 139 11.93 16.29 4.36
C TYR A 139 10.85 16.16 5.44
N GLY A 140 10.31 14.94 5.56
CA GLY A 140 9.30 14.59 6.56
C GLY A 140 7.88 15.14 6.30
N ASN A 141 7.69 15.93 5.25
CA ASN A 141 6.37 16.48 4.86
C ASN A 141 5.86 15.83 3.57
N GLY A 142 5.90 14.50 3.52
CA GLY A 142 5.73 13.74 2.31
C GLY A 142 4.30 13.67 1.78
N ASN A 143 4.22 13.75 0.46
CA ASN A 143 3.00 13.41 -0.26
C ASN A 143 2.88 11.90 -0.52
N GLY A 144 3.97 11.16 -0.45
CA GLY A 144 4.00 9.73 -0.76
C GLY A 144 3.76 9.41 -2.23
N TYR A 145 3.75 10.41 -3.10
CA TYR A 145 3.37 10.19 -4.49
C TYR A 145 4.40 9.36 -5.25
N LEU A 146 3.88 8.31 -5.84
CA LEU A 146 4.46 7.53 -6.90
C LEU A 146 3.69 7.87 -8.18
N MET A 147 4.38 7.92 -9.29
CA MET A 147 3.75 8.17 -10.59
C MET A 147 3.70 6.87 -11.39
N ALA A 148 2.51 6.49 -11.83
CA ALA A 148 2.35 5.53 -12.91
C ALA A 148 2.42 6.30 -14.23
N ILE A 149 3.49 6.12 -14.99
CA ILE A 149 3.70 6.75 -16.30
C ILE A 149 3.57 5.67 -17.37
N TYR A 150 2.63 5.84 -18.29
CA TYR A 150 2.30 4.83 -19.27
C TYR A 150 1.86 5.43 -20.60
N THR A 151 1.91 4.66 -21.67
CA THR A 151 1.30 5.01 -22.95
C THR A 151 -0.15 4.54 -22.92
N PRO A 152 -1.14 5.43 -22.95
CA PRO A 152 -2.55 5.03 -22.83
C PRO A 152 -3.01 4.30 -24.09
N ASP A 153 -3.82 3.24 -23.92
CA ASP A 153 -4.41 2.47 -25.02
C ASP A 153 -5.38 3.29 -25.88
N ALA A 154 -6.00 4.31 -25.27
CA ALA A 154 -6.86 5.29 -25.93
C ALA A 154 -6.77 6.63 -25.18
N PRO A 155 -7.11 7.76 -25.82
CA PRO A 155 -7.13 9.06 -25.15
C PRO A 155 -7.99 9.03 -23.88
N GLY A 156 -7.39 9.40 -22.74
CA GLY A 156 -8.06 9.42 -21.43
C GLY A 156 -8.20 8.05 -20.75
N SER A 157 -7.69 6.96 -21.34
CA SER A 157 -7.69 5.65 -20.71
C SER A 157 -6.81 5.61 -19.46
N ASN A 158 -7.26 4.85 -18.44
CA ASN A 158 -6.43 4.47 -17.29
C ASN A 158 -5.63 3.19 -17.54
N ASP A 159 -5.80 2.55 -18.71
CA ASP A 159 -5.10 1.35 -19.14
C ASP A 159 -4.04 1.69 -20.19
N GLY A 160 -2.98 0.88 -20.25
CA GLY A 160 -1.89 1.02 -21.20
C GLY A 160 -0.59 0.40 -20.67
N ASN A 161 0.45 0.45 -21.48
CA ASN A 161 1.74 -0.11 -21.13
C ASN A 161 2.62 0.90 -20.41
N TYR A 162 3.24 0.50 -19.30
CA TYR A 162 4.28 1.34 -18.66
C TYR A 162 5.40 1.65 -19.64
N ILE A 163 5.91 2.89 -19.61
CA ILE A 163 7.04 3.31 -20.42
C ILE A 163 8.35 2.68 -19.89
N GLY A 164 9.29 2.40 -20.78
CA GLY A 164 10.57 1.79 -20.43
C GLY A 164 11.71 2.79 -20.19
N GLU A 165 11.49 4.06 -20.47
CA GLU A 165 12.49 5.13 -20.36
C GLU A 165 12.80 5.52 -18.92
N VAL A 166 11.85 5.32 -18.01
CA VAL A 166 12.00 5.54 -16.57
C VAL A 166 11.73 4.25 -15.80
N THR A 167 12.14 4.21 -14.54
CA THR A 167 11.87 3.07 -13.65
C THR A 167 10.39 3.00 -13.28
N GLY A 168 9.90 1.84 -12.87
CA GLY A 168 8.52 1.65 -12.43
C GLY A 168 8.12 2.50 -11.20
N MET A 169 9.11 3.00 -10.44
CA MET A 169 9.02 4.11 -9.49
C MET A 169 9.89 5.24 -10.04
N PRO A 170 9.34 6.19 -10.79
CA PRO A 170 10.11 7.18 -11.55
C PRO A 170 10.96 8.06 -10.63
N GLN A 171 12.26 8.05 -10.86
CA GLN A 171 13.23 8.76 -10.04
C GLN A 171 13.27 10.26 -10.40
N THR A 172 13.23 11.11 -9.38
CA THR A 172 13.15 12.56 -9.51
C THR A 172 14.27 13.29 -8.77
N GLY A 173 15.22 12.56 -8.21
CA GLY A 173 16.44 13.08 -7.62
C GLY A 173 17.67 12.46 -8.26
N ALA A 174 18.78 13.17 -8.26
CA ALA A 174 20.06 12.65 -8.70
C ALA A 174 21.21 13.20 -7.84
N ALA A 175 22.28 12.43 -7.83
CA ALA A 175 23.55 12.83 -7.26
C ALA A 175 24.41 13.55 -8.31
N ASP A 176 25.10 14.63 -7.91
CA ASP A 176 26.10 15.25 -8.78
C ASP A 176 27.15 14.19 -9.23
N PRO A 177 27.50 14.13 -10.50
CA PRO A 177 27.28 15.11 -11.56
C PRO A 177 26.01 14.88 -12.40
N PHE A 178 25.15 13.92 -12.07
CA PHE A 178 24.03 13.50 -12.90
C PHE A 178 22.81 14.39 -12.75
N LYS A 179 21.94 14.35 -13.76
CA LYS A 179 20.61 14.94 -13.76
C LYS A 179 19.59 13.84 -13.43
N ALA A 180 18.54 14.20 -12.69
CA ALA A 180 17.48 13.25 -12.39
C ALA A 180 16.80 12.74 -13.69
N PRO A 181 16.34 11.48 -13.73
CA PRO A 181 15.54 10.99 -14.86
C PRO A 181 14.34 11.89 -15.20
N ILE A 182 13.70 12.45 -14.17
CA ILE A 182 12.63 13.47 -14.32
C ILE A 182 12.91 14.59 -13.33
N GLU A 183 12.82 15.84 -13.80
CA GLU A 183 12.95 17.02 -12.92
C GLU A 183 11.66 17.23 -12.12
N ALA A 184 11.74 17.07 -10.79
CA ALA A 184 10.59 17.11 -9.87
C ALA A 184 9.83 18.44 -9.90
N ASP A 185 10.52 19.57 -10.06
CA ASP A 185 9.96 20.93 -10.08
C ASP A 185 9.16 21.24 -11.37
N LYS A 186 9.39 20.48 -12.42
CA LYS A 186 8.64 20.58 -13.67
C LYS A 186 7.36 19.75 -13.68
N ILE A 187 7.18 18.86 -12.72
CA ILE A 187 5.96 18.08 -12.57
C ILE A 187 4.86 18.99 -12.02
N LYS A 188 3.75 19.11 -12.72
CA LYS A 188 2.60 19.92 -12.32
C LYS A 188 1.47 19.01 -11.86
N ILE A 189 0.96 19.29 -10.66
CA ILE A 189 -0.21 18.62 -10.08
C ILE A 189 -1.29 19.68 -9.92
N HIS A 190 -2.44 19.44 -10.53
CA HIS A 190 -3.62 20.27 -10.39
C HIS A 190 -4.74 19.45 -9.79
N TRP A 191 -5.46 20.04 -8.84
CA TRP A 191 -6.63 19.44 -8.21
C TRP A 191 -7.88 20.03 -8.83
N GLU A 192 -8.49 19.25 -9.73
CA GLU A 192 -9.68 19.65 -10.47
C GLU A 192 -10.95 19.25 -9.72
N HIS A 193 -11.98 20.10 -9.79
CA HIS A 193 -13.28 19.81 -9.21
C HIS A 193 -14.13 18.94 -10.14
N VAL A 194 -14.86 18.00 -9.56
CA VAL A 194 -15.88 17.25 -10.28
C VAL A 194 -17.09 18.14 -10.48
N ASN A 195 -17.43 18.46 -11.71
CA ASN A 195 -18.63 19.25 -12.04
C ASN A 195 -19.91 18.41 -11.97
N THR A 196 -19.82 17.14 -12.37
CA THR A 196 -20.94 16.22 -12.42
C THR A 196 -20.44 14.81 -12.16
N MET A 197 -21.09 14.08 -11.24
CA MET A 197 -20.79 12.67 -11.02
C MET A 197 -21.25 11.85 -12.24
N GLU A 198 -20.43 10.92 -12.69
CA GLU A 198 -20.75 10.01 -13.81
C GLU A 198 -22.00 9.18 -13.52
N SER A 199 -22.26 8.87 -12.27
CA SER A 199 -23.49 8.19 -11.82
C SER A 199 -24.77 9.02 -12.04
N GLY A 200 -24.65 10.33 -12.26
CA GLY A 200 -25.77 11.26 -12.36
C GLY A 200 -26.36 11.68 -11.00
N LEU A 201 -25.74 11.28 -9.89
CA LEU A 201 -26.14 11.77 -8.57
C LEU A 201 -25.76 13.25 -8.41
N ALA A 202 -26.60 14.03 -7.76
CA ALA A 202 -26.28 15.41 -7.41
C ALA A 202 -25.24 15.43 -6.27
N MET A 203 -24.33 16.40 -6.29
CA MET A 203 -23.38 16.63 -5.20
C MET A 203 -24.03 17.33 -3.99
N LYS A 204 -25.20 16.80 -3.62
CA LYS A 204 -26.06 17.27 -2.55
C LYS A 204 -26.87 16.10 -2.02
N PHE A 205 -26.84 15.88 -0.72
CA PHE A 205 -27.62 14.80 -0.10
C PHE A 205 -29.11 15.06 -0.17
N PRO A 206 -29.92 14.09 -0.65
CA PRO A 206 -31.36 14.30 -0.85
C PRO A 206 -32.13 14.46 0.46
N ALA A 207 -31.64 13.91 1.57
CA ALA A 207 -32.37 13.91 2.84
C ALA A 207 -32.39 15.28 3.55
N ASP A 208 -31.34 16.09 3.39
CA ASP A 208 -31.17 17.34 4.15
C ASP A 208 -30.64 18.52 3.33
N GLY A 209 -30.13 18.24 2.15
CA GLY A 209 -29.60 19.28 1.27
C GLY A 209 -28.17 19.70 1.55
N GLU A 210 -27.44 19.04 2.46
CA GLU A 210 -26.01 19.25 2.66
C GLU A 210 -25.24 18.93 1.37
N THR A 211 -24.28 19.77 1.01
CA THR A 211 -23.48 19.61 -0.21
C THR A 211 -22.14 19.00 0.12
N PHE A 212 -21.57 18.27 -0.81
CA PHE A 212 -20.19 17.79 -0.79
C PHE A 212 -19.48 18.16 -2.10
N ASP A 213 -18.15 18.15 -2.08
CA ASP A 213 -17.33 18.48 -3.22
C ASP A 213 -16.32 17.34 -3.43
N LEU A 214 -16.07 16.98 -4.69
CA LEU A 214 -15.11 15.96 -5.05
C LEU A 214 -14.02 16.57 -5.92
N ILE A 215 -12.77 16.25 -5.61
CA ILE A 215 -11.61 16.70 -6.38
C ILE A 215 -10.78 15.51 -6.84
N TYR A 216 -10.08 15.66 -7.97
CA TYR A 216 -9.19 14.65 -8.51
C TYR A 216 -7.91 15.28 -9.06
N PRO A 217 -6.77 14.54 -9.07
CA PRO A 217 -5.52 15.06 -9.60
C PRO A 217 -5.43 14.97 -11.11
N GLU A 218 -4.95 16.04 -11.74
CA GLU A 218 -4.39 16.02 -13.09
C GLU A 218 -2.90 16.28 -13.00
N VAL A 219 -2.10 15.43 -13.64
CA VAL A 219 -0.65 15.50 -13.60
C VAL A 219 -0.09 15.62 -14.99
N THR A 220 0.76 16.62 -15.20
CA THR A 220 1.47 16.83 -16.44
C THR A 220 2.98 16.88 -16.23
N ILE A 221 3.72 16.24 -17.12
CA ILE A 221 5.18 16.24 -17.16
C ILE A 221 5.57 16.66 -18.58
N PRO A 222 6.14 17.86 -18.76
CA PRO A 222 6.57 18.32 -20.08
C PRO A 222 7.80 17.52 -20.55
N SER A 223 7.96 17.38 -21.87
CA SER A 223 9.03 16.56 -22.45
C SER A 223 10.44 16.99 -22.03
N GLU A 224 10.66 18.28 -21.81
CA GLU A 224 11.92 18.84 -21.33
C GLU A 224 12.23 18.54 -19.85
N ALA A 225 11.30 17.94 -19.13
CA ALA A 225 11.55 17.42 -17.77
C ALA A 225 12.30 16.08 -17.77
N PHE A 226 12.31 15.37 -18.89
CA PHE A 226 12.92 14.05 -18.98
C PHE A 226 14.38 14.13 -19.41
N HIS A 227 15.28 13.58 -18.62
CA HIS A 227 16.68 13.37 -18.98
C HIS A 227 16.91 11.92 -19.34
N THR A 228 16.23 11.46 -20.40
CA THR A 228 16.32 10.10 -20.95
C THR A 228 16.55 10.14 -22.46
N ASN A 229 17.12 9.10 -23.03
CA ASN A 229 17.29 8.95 -24.48
C ASN A 229 16.86 7.53 -24.90
N PRO A 230 15.67 7.37 -25.54
CA PRO A 230 14.79 8.44 -26.03
C PRO A 230 14.06 9.19 -24.93
N VAL A 231 13.50 10.35 -25.25
CA VAL A 231 12.52 11.08 -24.46
C VAL A 231 11.14 10.44 -24.67
N PRO A 232 10.36 10.15 -23.61
CA PRO A 232 9.04 9.57 -23.75
C PRO A 232 8.08 10.48 -24.53
N SER A 233 7.14 9.88 -25.25
CA SER A 233 6.08 10.58 -25.97
C SER A 233 4.73 9.89 -25.77
N ASN A 234 3.62 10.63 -25.94
CA ASN A 234 2.26 10.12 -25.78
C ASN A 234 2.05 9.41 -24.44
N ILE A 235 2.36 10.11 -23.36
CA ILE A 235 2.26 9.56 -22.00
C ILE A 235 1.00 10.04 -21.29
N ALA A 236 0.48 9.21 -20.40
CA ALA A 236 -0.44 9.57 -19.34
C ALA A 236 0.21 9.31 -17.99
N VAL A 237 -0.20 10.08 -16.98
CA VAL A 237 0.34 10.00 -15.62
C VAL A 237 -0.80 9.86 -14.62
N ARG A 238 -0.66 8.94 -13.69
CA ARG A 238 -1.55 8.81 -12.54
C ARG A 238 -0.75 8.86 -11.25
N LEU A 239 -1.36 9.41 -10.21
CA LEU A 239 -0.76 9.43 -8.87
C LEU A 239 -1.22 8.21 -8.07
N GLU A 240 -0.28 7.66 -7.32
CA GLU A 240 -0.54 6.70 -6.26
C GLU A 240 0.23 7.17 -5.04
N SER A 241 -0.47 7.45 -3.93
CA SER A 241 0.15 7.77 -2.64
C SER A 241 0.46 6.50 -1.86
N THR A 242 1.30 6.61 -0.84
CA THR A 242 1.60 5.50 0.05
C THR A 242 0.49 5.32 1.09
N ILE A 243 0.26 4.07 1.51
CA ILE A 243 -0.52 3.76 2.72
C ILE A 243 0.36 3.90 3.95
N GLY A 244 -0.25 4.01 5.14
CA GLY A 244 0.48 3.93 6.41
C GLY A 244 1.19 2.58 6.58
N VAL A 245 2.27 2.57 7.34
CA VAL A 245 3.09 1.37 7.56
C VAL A 245 2.72 0.60 8.84
N ILE A 246 1.81 1.14 9.66
CA ILE A 246 1.36 0.50 10.90
C ILE A 246 0.64 -0.84 10.65
N GLY A 247 0.86 -1.83 11.48
CA GLY A 247 0.18 -3.12 11.44
C GLY A 247 0.47 -3.99 10.21
N THR A 248 1.42 -3.63 9.37
CA THR A 248 1.74 -4.41 8.16
C THR A 248 2.22 -5.83 8.49
N GLY A 249 2.91 -6.03 9.62
CA GLY A 249 3.30 -7.35 10.11
C GLY A 249 2.11 -8.24 10.44
N LEU A 250 1.02 -7.66 10.95
CA LEU A 250 -0.23 -8.37 11.22
C LEU A 250 -0.91 -8.87 9.94
N LEU A 251 -0.90 -8.02 8.89
CA LEU A 251 -1.42 -8.43 7.57
C LEU A 251 -0.58 -9.54 6.94
N ASP A 252 0.74 -9.51 7.17
CA ASP A 252 1.65 -10.55 6.68
C ASP A 252 1.41 -11.89 7.39
N ALA A 253 0.93 -11.86 8.64
CA ALA A 253 0.61 -13.03 9.45
C ALA A 253 -0.72 -13.72 9.08
N ILE A 254 -1.55 -13.14 8.20
CA ILE A 254 -2.75 -13.80 7.69
C ILE A 254 -2.33 -14.99 6.81
N PRO A 255 -2.84 -16.21 7.08
CA PRO A 255 -2.51 -17.38 6.28
C PRO A 255 -2.87 -17.18 4.80
N GLN A 256 -2.01 -17.67 3.92
CA GLN A 256 -2.24 -17.58 2.48
C GLN A 256 -3.55 -18.24 2.07
N GLU A 257 -3.85 -19.40 2.64
CA GLU A 257 -5.04 -20.19 2.39
C GLU A 257 -6.33 -19.42 2.72
N GLU A 258 -6.31 -18.53 3.70
CA GLU A 258 -7.49 -17.72 4.06
C GLU A 258 -7.76 -16.64 3.00
N ILE A 259 -6.71 -16.05 2.42
CA ILE A 259 -6.87 -15.10 1.31
C ILE A 259 -7.35 -15.84 0.04
N GLU A 260 -6.81 -17.03 -0.24
CA GLU A 260 -7.27 -17.86 -1.36
C GLU A 260 -8.74 -18.26 -1.20
N LYS A 261 -9.18 -18.60 0.02
CA LYS A 261 -10.59 -18.87 0.33
C LYS A 261 -11.47 -17.64 0.13
N GLN A 262 -10.98 -16.44 0.43
CA GLN A 262 -11.72 -15.20 0.18
C GLN A 262 -11.98 -15.02 -1.31
N TYR A 263 -10.95 -15.16 -2.17
CA TYR A 263 -11.14 -15.13 -3.62
C TYR A 263 -12.14 -16.17 -4.11
N ALA A 264 -12.01 -17.42 -3.64
CA ALA A 264 -12.90 -18.52 -4.04
C ALA A 264 -14.36 -18.27 -3.61
N SER A 265 -14.57 -17.74 -2.41
CA SER A 265 -15.89 -17.41 -1.88
C SER A 265 -16.58 -16.32 -2.70
N GLU A 266 -15.86 -15.26 -3.04
CA GLU A 266 -16.41 -14.19 -3.87
C GLU A 266 -16.70 -14.67 -5.30
N ALA A 267 -15.79 -15.44 -5.89
CA ALA A 267 -16.02 -16.03 -7.20
C ALA A 267 -17.27 -16.91 -7.24
N ALA A 268 -17.47 -17.74 -6.22
CA ALA A 268 -18.66 -18.59 -6.09
C ALA A 268 -19.94 -17.74 -5.94
N TYR A 269 -19.87 -16.66 -5.17
CA TYR A 269 -20.99 -15.73 -5.03
C TYR A 269 -21.37 -15.09 -6.36
N PHE A 270 -20.43 -14.47 -7.08
CA PHE A 270 -20.69 -13.82 -8.36
C PHE A 270 -21.22 -14.78 -9.39
N LYS A 271 -20.65 -16.00 -9.46
CA LYS A 271 -21.12 -17.08 -10.34
C LYS A 271 -22.57 -17.47 -10.01
N SER A 272 -22.90 -17.66 -8.73
CA SER A 272 -24.24 -18.03 -8.29
C SER A 272 -25.29 -16.94 -8.59
N ALA A 273 -24.86 -15.68 -8.58
CA ALA A 273 -25.67 -14.52 -8.94
C ALA A 273 -25.82 -14.32 -10.48
N GLY A 274 -25.18 -15.16 -11.29
CA GLY A 274 -25.20 -15.06 -12.74
C GLY A 274 -24.40 -13.87 -13.28
N MET A 275 -23.42 -13.41 -12.53
CA MET A 275 -22.55 -12.28 -12.87
C MET A 275 -21.25 -12.81 -13.52
N ASP A 276 -20.64 -12.00 -14.38
CA ASP A 276 -19.32 -12.32 -14.91
C ASP A 276 -18.25 -12.11 -13.83
N VAL A 277 -17.67 -13.19 -13.37
CA VAL A 277 -16.66 -13.17 -12.29
C VAL A 277 -15.46 -12.28 -12.66
N SER A 278 -15.07 -12.23 -13.94
CA SER A 278 -13.92 -11.46 -14.38
C SER A 278 -14.11 -9.93 -14.34
N GLU A 279 -15.36 -9.48 -14.26
CA GLU A 279 -15.68 -8.05 -14.04
C GLU A 279 -15.51 -7.63 -12.58
N TYR A 280 -15.60 -8.56 -11.62
CA TYR A 280 -15.55 -8.28 -10.18
C TYR A 280 -14.29 -8.75 -9.48
N LEU A 281 -13.66 -9.80 -9.97
CA LEU A 281 -12.35 -10.26 -9.55
C LEU A 281 -11.33 -10.04 -10.66
N ASN A 282 -10.23 -9.37 -10.31
CA ASN A 282 -9.20 -9.05 -11.29
C ASN A 282 -8.62 -10.35 -11.91
N PRO A 283 -8.72 -10.52 -13.25
CA PRO A 283 -8.24 -11.73 -13.93
C PRO A 283 -6.74 -12.00 -13.73
N LYS A 284 -5.97 -11.01 -13.33
CA LYS A 284 -4.56 -11.17 -12.97
C LYS A 284 -4.38 -12.03 -11.71
N PHE A 285 -5.38 -12.06 -10.83
CA PHE A 285 -5.33 -12.78 -9.56
C PHE A 285 -6.26 -13.99 -9.52
N TRP A 286 -7.37 -13.97 -10.27
CA TRP A 286 -8.34 -15.05 -10.31
C TRP A 286 -8.61 -15.51 -11.75
N ASP A 287 -8.38 -16.79 -12.02
CA ASP A 287 -8.76 -17.46 -13.27
C ASP A 287 -10.22 -17.93 -13.15
N ALA A 288 -11.15 -17.13 -13.68
CA ALA A 288 -12.57 -17.42 -13.60
C ALA A 288 -12.97 -18.71 -14.36
N ALA A 289 -12.28 -19.03 -15.46
CA ALA A 289 -12.54 -20.24 -16.23
C ALA A 289 -12.04 -21.50 -15.52
N GLY A 290 -10.89 -21.41 -14.88
CA GLY A 290 -10.31 -22.51 -14.09
C GLY A 290 -10.79 -22.58 -12.64
N GLU A 291 -11.59 -21.61 -12.18
CA GLU A 291 -12.08 -21.49 -10.79
C GLU A 291 -10.96 -21.60 -9.75
N LYS A 292 -9.87 -20.90 -9.99
CA LYS A 292 -8.67 -20.97 -9.15
C LYS A 292 -7.87 -19.67 -9.18
N MET A 293 -6.92 -19.55 -8.26
CA MET A 293 -5.96 -18.46 -8.27
C MET A 293 -5.14 -18.46 -9.57
N ALA A 294 -5.04 -17.31 -10.22
CA ALA A 294 -4.20 -17.12 -11.38
C ALA A 294 -2.71 -17.07 -11.00
N ALA A 295 -1.81 -17.39 -11.93
CA ALA A 295 -0.37 -17.34 -11.70
C ALA A 295 0.11 -15.94 -11.27
N GLY A 296 -0.52 -14.87 -11.76
CA GLY A 296 -0.25 -13.49 -11.43
C GLY A 296 -0.53 -13.10 -9.98
N ALA A 297 -1.33 -13.91 -9.25
CA ALA A 297 -1.62 -13.70 -7.83
C ALA A 297 -0.40 -13.89 -6.93
N TYR A 298 0.59 -14.61 -7.40
CA TYR A 298 1.72 -14.99 -6.58
C TYR A 298 2.98 -14.22 -6.94
N TYR A 299 3.83 -14.07 -5.94
CA TYR A 299 5.19 -13.58 -6.06
C TYR A 299 6.13 -14.69 -5.62
N SER A 300 7.17 -14.95 -6.42
CA SER A 300 8.17 -15.96 -6.10
C SER A 300 9.49 -15.30 -5.78
N THR A 301 10.12 -15.72 -4.71
CA THR A 301 11.41 -15.22 -4.28
C THR A 301 12.25 -16.34 -3.66
N TRP A 302 13.55 -16.17 -3.64
CA TRP A 302 14.46 -17.09 -2.98
C TRP A 302 14.65 -16.68 -1.52
N GLY A 303 14.45 -17.62 -0.61
CA GLY A 303 14.61 -17.35 0.81
C GLY A 303 14.65 -18.62 1.65
N THR A 304 14.58 -18.44 2.95
CA THR A 304 14.54 -19.52 3.96
C THR A 304 13.25 -19.40 4.78
N ASP A 305 12.53 -20.49 5.00
CA ASP A 305 11.35 -20.47 5.85
C ASP A 305 11.71 -20.22 7.32
N GLY A 306 10.79 -19.54 8.01
CA GLY A 306 11.00 -19.10 9.39
C GLY A 306 10.62 -20.14 10.41
N GLN A 307 11.34 -21.24 10.50
CA GLN A 307 11.15 -22.27 11.53
C GLN A 307 11.85 -21.90 12.84
N PHE A 308 11.45 -20.77 13.45
CA PHE A 308 12.18 -20.23 14.59
C PHE A 308 11.73 -20.75 15.94
N ALA A 309 10.46 -21.14 16.06
CA ALA A 309 9.88 -21.43 17.37
C ALA A 309 10.27 -22.79 17.94
N ASP A 310 10.57 -23.75 17.08
CA ASP A 310 10.71 -25.15 17.46
C ASP A 310 12.14 -25.67 17.29
N GLY A 311 13.11 -24.77 17.06
CA GLY A 311 14.53 -25.13 16.91
C GLY A 311 14.85 -25.91 15.64
N GLY A 312 13.94 -25.90 14.66
CA GLY A 312 14.14 -26.53 13.36
C GLY A 312 15.01 -25.67 12.45
N GLU A 313 15.80 -26.31 11.58
CA GLU A 313 16.49 -25.64 10.48
C GLU A 313 15.48 -25.23 9.41
N GLY A 314 15.44 -23.94 9.06
CA GLY A 314 14.60 -23.43 7.99
C GLY A 314 15.02 -24.01 6.63
N LYS A 315 14.02 -24.36 5.81
CA LYS A 315 14.25 -24.87 4.46
C LYS A 315 14.50 -23.72 3.51
N THR A 316 15.65 -23.75 2.85
CA THR A 316 15.99 -22.77 1.81
C THR A 316 15.44 -23.19 0.46
N GLY A 317 14.80 -22.27 -0.26
CA GLY A 317 14.24 -22.56 -1.56
C GLY A 317 13.51 -21.37 -2.18
N VAL A 318 12.76 -21.64 -3.25
CA VAL A 318 11.88 -20.66 -3.88
C VAL A 318 10.55 -20.66 -3.16
N TYR A 319 10.20 -19.51 -2.58
CA TYR A 319 8.91 -19.29 -1.94
C TYR A 319 7.95 -18.66 -2.93
N LYS A 320 6.73 -19.17 -2.93
CA LYS A 320 5.62 -18.64 -3.69
C LYS A 320 4.55 -18.18 -2.71
N ALA A 321 4.37 -16.87 -2.61
CA ALA A 321 3.42 -16.27 -1.69
C ALA A 321 2.39 -15.42 -2.42
N ILE A 322 1.15 -15.38 -1.91
CA ILE A 322 0.06 -14.57 -2.48
C ILE A 322 0.33 -13.08 -2.26
N LYS A 323 0.12 -12.29 -3.30
CA LYS A 323 0.26 -10.83 -3.24
C LYS A 323 -0.82 -10.22 -2.36
N ARG A 324 -0.42 -9.34 -1.44
CA ARG A 324 -1.30 -8.72 -0.45
C ARG A 324 -0.96 -7.26 -0.13
N PHE A 325 0.17 -6.75 -0.64
CA PHE A 325 0.64 -5.40 -0.37
C PHE A 325 0.65 -4.51 -1.62
N THR A 326 0.67 -3.20 -1.41
CA THR A 326 0.46 -2.10 -2.36
C THR A 326 -0.96 -2.03 -2.88
N TYR A 327 -1.38 -0.87 -3.41
CA TYR A 327 -2.70 -0.72 -4.04
C TYR A 327 -2.85 -1.64 -5.26
N ALA A 328 -1.79 -1.77 -6.05
CA ALA A 328 -1.78 -2.62 -7.25
C ALA A 328 -1.48 -4.10 -6.96
N LEU A 329 -1.41 -4.56 -5.70
CA LEU A 329 -1.06 -5.92 -5.29
C LEU A 329 0.20 -6.45 -6.00
N THR A 330 1.30 -5.72 -5.89
CA THR A 330 2.55 -6.08 -6.56
C THR A 330 3.51 -6.88 -5.68
N ARG A 331 3.27 -6.96 -4.37
CA ARG A 331 4.15 -7.59 -3.38
C ARG A 331 3.40 -8.57 -2.48
N ALA A 332 4.06 -9.67 -2.15
CA ALA A 332 3.48 -10.77 -1.38
C ALA A 332 3.87 -10.75 0.09
N SER A 333 5.15 -10.67 0.39
CA SER A 333 5.67 -10.72 1.75
C SER A 333 6.29 -9.39 2.15
N LEU A 334 6.20 -9.08 3.44
CA LEU A 334 6.78 -7.87 3.99
C LEU A 334 8.32 -7.88 3.92
N GLN A 335 8.94 -9.05 4.09
CA GLN A 335 10.39 -9.22 4.11
C GLN A 335 11.06 -9.07 2.74
N ASP A 336 10.33 -9.25 1.64
CA ASP A 336 10.78 -8.94 0.28
C ASP A 336 9.85 -7.91 -0.39
N GLY A 337 8.85 -7.51 0.33
CA GLY A 337 7.78 -6.66 -0.17
C GLY A 337 8.05 -5.18 0.01
N PRO A 338 7.04 -4.42 0.46
CA PRO A 338 7.09 -2.97 0.44
C PRO A 338 8.31 -2.41 1.20
N GLY A 339 8.54 -2.86 2.43
CA GLY A 339 9.62 -2.35 3.25
C GLY A 339 11.01 -2.75 2.75
N ALA A 340 11.21 -4.04 2.55
CA ALA A 340 12.50 -4.58 2.12
C ALA A 340 12.92 -4.05 0.74
N ASN A 341 11.98 -3.97 -0.20
CA ASN A 341 12.27 -3.51 -1.55
C ASN A 341 12.29 -1.99 -1.68
N ALA A 342 11.54 -1.28 -0.82
CA ALA A 342 11.40 0.17 -0.87
C ALA A 342 12.75 0.89 -0.70
N ILE A 343 13.61 0.43 0.18
CA ILE A 343 14.96 1.00 0.35
C ILE A 343 15.67 1.05 -1.01
N TRP A 344 15.68 -0.04 -1.74
CA TRP A 344 16.33 -0.10 -3.05
C TRP A 344 15.60 0.70 -4.13
N ASN A 345 14.27 0.59 -4.20
CA ASN A 345 13.48 1.28 -5.25
C ASN A 345 13.37 2.79 -5.02
N ILE A 346 13.32 3.22 -3.77
CA ILE A 346 13.10 4.63 -3.39
C ILE A 346 14.43 5.37 -3.25
N THR A 347 15.38 4.81 -2.50
CA THR A 347 16.64 5.48 -2.20
C THR A 347 17.80 5.01 -3.07
N ASN A 348 17.62 3.91 -3.79
CA ASN A 348 18.65 3.21 -4.57
C ASN A 348 19.86 2.75 -3.72
N VAL A 349 19.66 2.58 -2.41
CA VAL A 349 20.67 2.04 -1.50
C VAL A 349 20.82 0.54 -1.76
N SER A 350 22.02 0.11 -2.08
CA SER A 350 22.29 -1.29 -2.37
C SER A 350 22.36 -2.16 -1.12
N ARG A 351 21.96 -3.42 -1.26
CA ARG A 351 21.91 -4.43 -0.21
C ARG A 351 22.59 -5.72 -0.71
N PRO A 352 23.00 -6.64 0.19
CA PRO A 352 23.62 -7.90 -0.23
C PRO A 352 22.78 -8.74 -1.20
N ASP A 353 21.44 -8.68 -1.09
CA ASP A 353 20.50 -9.39 -1.96
C ASP A 353 19.96 -8.54 -3.13
N ARG A 354 20.30 -7.25 -3.16
CA ARG A 354 19.99 -6.29 -4.22
C ARG A 354 21.26 -5.50 -4.60
N PRO A 355 22.28 -6.17 -5.14
CA PRO A 355 23.58 -5.53 -5.43
C PRO A 355 23.57 -4.71 -6.72
N LYS A 356 22.42 -4.53 -7.35
CA LYS A 356 22.28 -3.84 -8.64
C LYS A 356 21.67 -2.46 -8.48
N LEU A 357 21.98 -1.58 -9.42
CA LEU A 357 21.39 -0.26 -9.50
C LEU A 357 19.96 -0.33 -10.04
N TYR A 358 19.05 0.43 -9.43
CA TYR A 358 17.71 0.66 -9.92
C TYR A 358 17.72 1.85 -10.88
N SER A 359 17.79 1.58 -12.18
CA SER A 359 17.97 2.57 -13.26
C SER A 359 17.38 2.06 -14.56
N THR A 360 17.52 2.84 -15.64
CA THR A 360 17.13 2.44 -17.01
C THR A 360 18.28 2.65 -18.00
N LYS A 361 18.25 1.92 -19.11
CA LYS A 361 19.17 2.13 -20.23
C LYS A 361 19.04 3.51 -20.85
N ALA A 362 17.81 4.03 -20.92
CA ALA A 362 17.52 5.34 -21.50
C ALA A 362 18.16 6.47 -20.69
N TRP A 363 18.11 6.38 -19.36
CA TRP A 363 18.77 7.35 -18.49
C TRP A 363 20.30 7.20 -18.53
N ALA A 364 20.82 5.98 -18.46
CA ALA A 364 22.26 5.73 -18.57
C ALA A 364 22.84 6.31 -19.86
N LYS A 365 22.13 6.12 -20.97
CA LYS A 365 22.52 6.70 -22.27
C LYS A 365 22.50 8.23 -22.24
N ALA A 366 21.43 8.84 -21.76
CA ALA A 366 21.34 10.30 -21.69
C ALA A 366 22.47 10.90 -20.84
N MET A 367 22.75 10.35 -19.68
CA MET A 367 23.82 10.84 -18.80
C MET A 367 25.20 10.66 -19.42
N SER A 368 25.46 9.56 -20.12
CA SER A 368 26.73 9.32 -20.78
C SER A 368 27.00 10.25 -21.98
N GLU A 369 25.96 10.77 -22.58
CA GLU A 369 26.03 11.68 -23.75
C GLU A 369 25.90 13.17 -23.35
N ASP A 370 25.54 13.49 -22.10
CA ASP A 370 25.34 14.85 -21.62
C ASP A 370 26.68 15.60 -21.46
N PRO A 371 26.89 16.71 -22.20
CA PRO A 371 28.16 17.44 -22.19
C PRO A 371 28.48 18.08 -20.83
N GLU A 372 27.46 18.47 -20.05
CA GLU A 372 27.66 19.07 -18.71
C GLU A 372 28.12 18.00 -17.73
N VAL A 373 27.51 16.79 -17.77
CA VAL A 373 27.92 15.64 -16.97
C VAL A 373 29.37 15.26 -17.28
N ILE A 374 29.71 15.15 -18.56
CA ILE A 374 31.08 14.83 -18.99
C ILE A 374 32.08 15.90 -18.51
N ALA A 375 31.74 17.18 -18.67
CA ALA A 375 32.61 18.27 -18.25
C ALA A 375 32.85 18.26 -16.73
N LYS A 376 31.81 18.03 -15.92
CA LYS A 376 31.92 17.92 -14.46
C LYS A 376 32.80 16.74 -14.04
N ILE A 377 32.63 15.58 -14.66
CA ILE A 377 33.45 14.40 -14.39
C ILE A 377 34.92 14.69 -14.77
N LYS A 378 35.14 15.26 -15.93
CA LYS A 378 36.49 15.60 -16.43
C LYS A 378 37.22 16.60 -15.52
N ALA A 379 36.50 17.50 -14.88
CA ALA A 379 37.03 18.44 -13.91
C ALA A 379 37.40 17.80 -12.57
N ASN A 380 36.98 16.54 -12.31
CA ASN A 380 37.27 15.82 -11.08
C ASN A 380 37.97 14.47 -11.35
N PRO A 381 39.32 14.43 -11.44
CA PRO A 381 40.07 13.20 -11.67
C PRO A 381 39.88 12.11 -10.60
N GLN A 382 39.32 12.45 -9.43
CA GLN A 382 38.99 11.50 -8.37
C GLN A 382 37.59 10.87 -8.54
N SER A 383 36.84 11.32 -9.53
CA SER A 383 35.52 10.75 -9.83
C SER A 383 35.66 9.27 -10.24
N PRO A 384 34.83 8.37 -9.71
CA PRO A 384 34.84 6.98 -10.16
C PRO A 384 34.44 6.81 -11.62
N TYR A 385 33.92 7.85 -12.25
CA TYR A 385 33.52 7.89 -13.65
C TYR A 385 34.58 8.51 -14.57
N TYR A 386 35.71 8.97 -14.02
CA TYR A 386 36.76 9.71 -14.78
C TYR A 386 37.46 8.86 -15.83
N ALA A 387 37.58 7.56 -15.58
CA ALA A 387 38.30 6.61 -16.46
C ALA A 387 39.74 7.08 -16.81
N ASP A 388 40.00 7.34 -18.09
CA ASP A 388 41.24 7.87 -18.63
C ASP A 388 41.23 9.40 -18.84
N GLY A 389 40.14 10.07 -18.46
CA GLY A 389 39.94 11.52 -18.63
C GLY A 389 39.58 11.94 -20.03
N THR A 390 39.47 11.03 -20.99
CA THR A 390 38.97 11.34 -22.33
C THR A 390 37.45 11.33 -22.34
N ASP A 391 36.84 12.09 -23.24
CA ASP A 391 35.37 12.10 -23.40
C ASP A 391 34.85 10.69 -23.75
N ALA A 392 35.58 9.93 -24.54
CA ALA A 392 35.19 8.57 -24.92
C ALA A 392 35.23 7.61 -23.72
N GLY A 393 36.31 7.64 -22.93
CA GLY A 393 36.45 6.81 -21.73
C GLY A 393 35.43 7.16 -20.67
N ILE A 394 35.14 8.47 -20.44
CA ILE A 394 34.09 8.93 -19.53
C ILE A 394 32.72 8.44 -19.99
N LYS A 395 32.37 8.63 -21.27
CA LYS A 395 31.10 8.16 -21.84
C LYS A 395 30.89 6.67 -21.63
N GLU A 396 31.89 5.85 -21.95
CA GLU A 396 31.81 4.41 -21.79
C GLU A 396 31.63 4.03 -20.30
N THR A 397 32.39 4.64 -19.41
CA THR A 397 32.34 4.37 -17.98
C THR A 397 30.99 4.76 -17.38
N VAL A 398 30.50 5.97 -17.67
CA VAL A 398 29.19 6.44 -17.21
C VAL A 398 28.10 5.51 -17.69
N TYR A 399 28.06 5.18 -18.98
CA TYR A 399 27.05 4.28 -19.52
C TYR A 399 27.05 2.93 -18.79
N ASN A 400 28.18 2.28 -18.70
CA ASN A 400 28.29 0.94 -18.13
C ASN A 400 27.98 0.89 -16.61
N LEU A 401 28.38 1.93 -15.85
CA LEU A 401 28.10 1.99 -14.41
C LEU A 401 26.65 2.35 -14.10
N LEU A 402 25.96 3.09 -14.98
CA LEU A 402 24.57 3.48 -14.77
C LEU A 402 23.56 2.47 -15.34
N LEU A 403 23.97 1.48 -16.08
CA LEU A 403 23.09 0.42 -16.57
C LEU A 403 22.48 -0.36 -15.38
N PRO A 404 21.22 -0.82 -15.51
CA PRO A 404 20.59 -1.74 -14.56
C PRO A 404 21.27 -3.11 -14.62
N SER A 405 22.46 -3.19 -14.07
CA SER A 405 23.29 -4.39 -14.11
C SER A 405 22.82 -5.41 -13.09
N THR A 406 23.14 -6.68 -13.32
CA THR A 406 22.80 -7.77 -12.41
C THR A 406 23.68 -7.80 -11.17
N ASN A 407 24.92 -7.34 -11.27
CA ASN A 407 25.87 -7.27 -10.15
C ASN A 407 26.87 -6.14 -10.34
N GLN A 408 26.67 -5.02 -9.67
CA GLN A 408 27.60 -3.89 -9.68
C GLN A 408 28.79 -4.05 -8.73
N PHE A 409 28.72 -4.94 -7.76
CA PHE A 409 29.83 -5.17 -6.83
C PHE A 409 31.02 -5.89 -7.47
N ASP A 410 30.80 -6.54 -8.60
CA ASP A 410 31.82 -7.33 -9.28
C ASP A 410 31.86 -7.03 -10.78
N ASN A 411 31.68 -5.77 -11.17
CA ASN A 411 31.87 -5.38 -12.55
C ASN A 411 33.31 -4.94 -12.81
N GLN A 412 33.70 -4.89 -14.09
CA GLN A 412 35.08 -4.57 -14.49
C GLN A 412 35.52 -3.14 -14.16
N TRP A 413 34.54 -2.23 -13.93
CA TRP A 413 34.81 -0.81 -13.68
C TRP A 413 35.06 -0.52 -12.20
N HIS A 414 34.27 -1.16 -11.31
CA HIS A 414 34.36 -0.95 -9.86
C HIS A 414 33.92 -2.19 -9.08
N LYS A 415 34.53 -2.33 -7.88
CA LYS A 415 34.06 -3.27 -6.85
C LYS A 415 33.52 -2.49 -5.67
N PHE A 416 32.23 -2.65 -5.41
CA PHE A 416 31.54 -1.94 -4.34
C PHE A 416 31.17 -2.89 -3.21
N GLN A 417 31.04 -2.33 -2.00
CA GLN A 417 30.40 -3.00 -0.89
C GLN A 417 28.95 -2.52 -0.76
N PRO A 418 28.01 -3.39 -0.30
CA PRO A 418 26.66 -2.95 -0.02
C PRO A 418 26.65 -1.79 0.97
N GLU A 419 25.79 -0.78 0.73
CA GLU A 419 25.59 0.35 1.66
C GLU A 419 24.84 -0.12 2.91
N MET A 420 23.88 -1.02 2.75
CA MET A 420 23.14 -1.63 3.85
C MET A 420 23.67 -3.04 4.12
N THR A 421 24.08 -3.29 5.36
CA THR A 421 24.52 -4.62 5.79
C THR A 421 23.32 -5.55 6.07
N ALA A 422 23.57 -6.86 6.16
CA ALA A 422 22.53 -7.82 6.54
C ALA A 422 21.95 -7.54 7.94
N ASN A 423 22.76 -7.08 8.89
CA ASN A 423 22.26 -6.72 10.23
C ASN A 423 21.37 -5.47 10.18
N ASN A 424 21.77 -4.43 9.47
CA ASN A 424 20.95 -3.22 9.31
C ASN A 424 19.59 -3.57 8.67
N PHE A 425 19.61 -4.45 7.68
CA PHE A 425 18.37 -4.92 7.05
C PHE A 425 17.52 -5.75 8.02
N TYR A 426 18.14 -6.59 8.83
CA TYR A 426 17.43 -7.35 9.88
C TYR A 426 16.71 -6.41 10.85
N ASP A 427 17.42 -5.42 11.40
CA ASP A 427 16.84 -4.45 12.33
C ASP A 427 15.68 -3.68 11.68
N PHE A 428 15.86 -3.26 10.44
CA PHE A 428 14.79 -2.61 9.66
C PHE A 428 13.57 -3.51 9.47
N MET A 429 13.75 -4.82 9.27
CA MET A 429 12.65 -5.77 9.14
C MET A 429 11.95 -6.03 10.48
N VAL A 430 12.69 -6.05 11.60
CA VAL A 430 12.10 -6.12 12.95
C VAL A 430 11.21 -4.91 13.18
N TRP A 431 11.72 -3.71 12.91
CA TRP A 431 10.94 -2.49 13.01
C TRP A 431 9.67 -2.53 12.14
N HIS A 432 9.82 -2.79 10.84
CA HIS A 432 8.69 -2.72 9.91
C HIS A 432 7.60 -3.74 10.22
N ARG A 433 7.99 -4.93 10.65
CA ARG A 433 7.06 -5.98 11.07
C ARG A 433 6.49 -5.72 12.46
N GLY A 434 7.21 -4.96 13.29
CA GLY A 434 6.93 -4.71 14.70
C GLY A 434 6.05 -3.49 14.98
N LEU A 435 5.59 -2.73 13.99
CA LEU A 435 4.74 -1.56 14.22
C LEU A 435 3.34 -1.96 14.67
N ALA A 436 2.90 -1.37 15.80
CA ALA A 436 1.61 -1.63 16.39
C ALA A 436 0.45 -0.97 15.64
N ILE A 437 -0.78 -1.37 15.99
CA ILE A 437 -2.02 -0.67 15.68
C ILE A 437 -2.52 0.02 16.96
N PRO A 438 -2.88 1.31 16.92
CA PRO A 438 -3.54 1.96 18.05
C PRO A 438 -4.86 1.26 18.37
N ARG A 439 -5.18 1.16 19.66
CA ARG A 439 -6.46 0.60 20.07
C ARG A 439 -7.63 1.44 19.52
N ALA A 440 -8.77 0.77 19.34
CA ALA A 440 -10.01 1.45 18.98
C ALA A 440 -10.50 2.37 20.11
N ARG A 441 -11.38 3.29 19.77
CA ARG A 441 -11.86 4.33 20.70
C ARG A 441 -13.38 4.43 20.65
N ASN A 442 -13.95 4.88 21.76
CA ASN A 442 -15.37 5.24 21.85
C ASN A 442 -16.37 4.15 21.43
N LEU A 443 -15.99 2.86 21.51
CA LEU A 443 -16.85 1.76 21.04
C LEU A 443 -18.14 1.62 21.84
N ASN A 444 -18.22 2.21 23.06
CA ASN A 444 -19.42 2.28 23.89
C ASN A 444 -20.36 3.46 23.50
N ASP A 445 -19.94 4.35 22.60
CA ASP A 445 -20.78 5.44 22.12
C ASP A 445 -21.89 4.87 21.22
N LYS A 446 -23.16 5.28 21.48
CA LYS A 446 -24.32 4.78 20.75
C LYS A 446 -24.30 5.15 19.27
N ASP A 447 -23.73 6.30 18.91
CA ASP A 447 -23.59 6.70 17.49
C ASP A 447 -22.52 5.84 16.80
N VAL A 448 -21.42 5.49 17.49
CA VAL A 448 -20.37 4.58 16.98
C VAL A 448 -20.95 3.18 16.73
N GLN A 449 -21.73 2.65 17.69
CA GLN A 449 -22.42 1.36 17.54
C GLN A 449 -23.44 1.40 16.40
N ARG A 450 -24.23 2.47 16.31
CA ARG A 450 -25.16 2.69 15.18
C ARG A 450 -24.39 2.75 13.86
N GLY A 451 -23.30 3.48 13.81
CA GLY A 451 -22.44 3.61 12.62
C GLY A 451 -21.92 2.27 12.14
N LYS A 452 -21.42 1.42 13.04
CA LYS A 452 -21.00 0.05 12.72
C LYS A 452 -22.16 -0.77 12.14
N LYS A 453 -23.32 -0.74 12.79
CA LYS A 453 -24.52 -1.44 12.31
C LYS A 453 -24.88 -1.03 10.87
N LEU A 454 -24.93 0.28 10.62
CA LEU A 454 -25.24 0.82 9.29
C LEU A 454 -24.15 0.46 8.26
N PHE A 455 -22.89 0.49 8.64
CA PHE A 455 -21.77 0.07 7.79
C PHE A 455 -21.94 -1.38 7.32
N MET A 456 -22.36 -2.27 8.22
CA MET A 456 -22.66 -3.66 7.89
C MET A 456 -23.91 -3.79 7.03
N GLU A 457 -25.02 -3.15 7.42
CA GLU A 457 -26.33 -3.20 6.72
C GLU A 457 -26.25 -2.62 5.31
N TRP A 458 -25.45 -1.58 5.10
CA TRP A 458 -25.26 -0.96 3.79
C TRP A 458 -24.33 -1.73 2.87
N GLY A 459 -23.70 -2.80 3.36
CA GLY A 459 -22.84 -3.68 2.60
C GLY A 459 -21.39 -3.19 2.45
N CYS A 460 -20.96 -2.18 3.21
CA CYS A 460 -19.57 -1.71 3.17
C CYS A 460 -18.59 -2.83 3.58
N ALA A 461 -19.01 -3.69 4.51
CA ALA A 461 -18.24 -4.84 4.98
C ALA A 461 -18.03 -5.93 3.93
N SER A 462 -18.66 -5.84 2.76
CA SER A 462 -18.41 -6.79 1.65
C SER A 462 -16.97 -6.70 1.13
N CYS A 463 -16.43 -5.48 1.04
CA CYS A 463 -15.01 -5.25 0.71
C CYS A 463 -14.19 -4.95 1.96
N HIS A 464 -14.74 -4.16 2.88
CA HIS A 464 -14.13 -3.86 4.18
C HIS A 464 -14.44 -4.96 5.20
N ARG A 465 -14.03 -6.20 4.90
CA ARG A 465 -14.19 -7.36 5.79
C ARG A 465 -13.63 -7.03 7.16
N PRO A 466 -14.43 -7.16 8.26
CA PRO A 466 -14.01 -6.67 9.56
C PRO A 466 -12.77 -7.37 10.11
N SER A 467 -12.71 -8.70 10.05
CA SER A 467 -11.69 -9.45 10.77
C SER A 467 -11.05 -10.58 9.98
N TRP A 468 -9.85 -10.94 10.45
CA TRP A 468 -9.09 -12.11 10.03
C TRP A 468 -8.51 -12.80 11.25
N LYS A 469 -8.22 -14.11 11.13
CA LYS A 469 -7.36 -14.81 12.06
C LYS A 469 -5.96 -14.92 11.49
N THR A 470 -4.96 -14.56 12.27
CA THR A 470 -3.57 -14.88 11.98
C THR A 470 -3.35 -16.38 12.20
N GLY A 471 -2.41 -16.97 11.48
CA GLY A 471 -2.03 -18.38 11.67
C GLY A 471 -0.88 -18.52 12.66
N ASP A 472 -0.11 -19.59 12.52
CA ASP A 472 1.12 -19.81 13.28
C ASP A 472 2.20 -18.78 12.98
N ASP A 473 1.97 -17.93 12.00
CA ASP A 473 2.86 -16.88 11.53
C ASP A 473 4.27 -17.40 11.21
N ASN A 474 4.30 -18.46 10.39
CA ASN A 474 5.51 -19.02 9.84
C ASN A 474 5.83 -18.27 8.55
N TYR A 475 6.70 -17.28 8.65
CA TYR A 475 7.16 -16.46 7.54
C TYR A 475 8.48 -17.01 6.97
N TRP A 476 8.80 -16.64 5.77
CA TRP A 476 10.13 -16.84 5.18
C TRP A 476 10.94 -15.53 5.24
N THR A 477 12.25 -15.66 5.15
CA THR A 477 13.17 -14.52 5.15
C THR A 477 14.13 -14.60 3.97
N PRO A 478 14.63 -13.47 3.45
CA PRO A 478 15.79 -13.46 2.57
C PRO A 478 16.98 -14.18 3.22
N ASN A 479 17.78 -14.89 2.42
CA ASN A 479 18.89 -15.70 2.95
C ASN A 479 19.90 -14.92 3.78
N MET A 480 20.04 -13.62 3.53
CA MET A 480 20.97 -12.77 4.30
C MET A 480 20.59 -12.59 5.77
N ILE A 481 19.32 -12.87 6.12
CA ILE A 481 18.83 -12.85 7.50
C ILE A 481 18.18 -14.19 7.88
N ALA A 482 18.59 -15.27 7.22
CA ALA A 482 18.10 -16.62 7.53
C ALA A 482 18.33 -16.97 9.00
N GLY A 483 17.33 -17.58 9.62
CA GLY A 483 17.39 -17.96 11.04
C GLY A 483 17.26 -16.80 12.03
N LYS A 484 17.05 -15.57 11.56
CA LYS A 484 16.78 -14.43 12.44
C LYS A 484 15.28 -14.35 12.81
N LEU A 485 15.02 -14.11 14.08
CA LEU A 485 13.66 -13.93 14.60
C LEU A 485 13.12 -12.56 14.20
N LEU A 486 11.91 -12.51 13.66
CA LEU A 486 11.12 -11.30 13.42
C LEU A 486 9.86 -11.32 14.31
N PRO A 487 9.25 -10.18 14.64
CA PRO A 487 8.00 -10.16 15.41
C PRO A 487 6.93 -11.08 14.81
N ARG A 488 6.31 -11.91 15.64
CA ARG A 488 5.30 -12.91 15.26
C ARG A 488 3.98 -12.64 15.96
N TYR A 489 2.89 -12.85 15.24
CA TYR A 489 1.51 -12.55 15.66
C TYR A 489 0.65 -13.81 15.57
N LYS A 490 0.93 -14.80 16.44
CA LYS A 490 0.34 -16.14 16.35
C LYS A 490 -1.11 -16.18 16.78
N ASN A 491 -1.95 -16.84 15.97
CA ASN A 491 -3.25 -17.40 16.33
C ASN A 491 -4.21 -16.43 17.04
N GLN A 492 -4.24 -15.16 16.61
CA GLN A 492 -5.12 -14.13 17.18
C GLN A 492 -6.08 -13.57 16.13
N THR A 493 -7.18 -12.98 16.57
CA THR A 493 -8.11 -12.23 15.73
C THR A 493 -7.60 -10.81 15.57
N ILE A 494 -7.63 -10.28 14.33
CA ILE A 494 -7.30 -8.90 13.97
C ILE A 494 -8.43 -8.26 13.19
N TYR A 495 -8.61 -6.92 13.30
CA TYR A 495 -9.73 -6.19 12.72
C TYR A 495 -9.26 -5.09 11.75
N PRO A 496 -8.69 -5.45 10.58
CA PRO A 496 -8.22 -4.46 9.62
C PRO A 496 -9.33 -3.78 8.81
N TYR A 497 -10.52 -4.33 8.77
CA TYR A 497 -11.60 -3.88 7.88
C TYR A 497 -11.15 -3.81 6.41
N SER A 498 -10.66 -4.93 5.91
CA SER A 498 -10.19 -5.13 4.54
C SER A 498 -10.30 -6.60 4.15
N ASP A 499 -10.77 -6.87 2.94
CA ASP A 499 -10.78 -8.22 2.34
C ASP A 499 -9.44 -8.58 1.68
N MET A 500 -8.50 -7.64 1.60
CA MET A 500 -7.19 -7.75 0.96
C MET A 500 -7.25 -7.93 -0.58
N LEU A 501 -8.42 -7.82 -1.20
CA LEU A 501 -8.64 -7.97 -2.64
C LEU A 501 -8.64 -6.60 -3.35
N GLN A 502 -8.68 -6.65 -4.67
CA GLN A 502 -8.82 -5.46 -5.51
C GLN A 502 -10.24 -5.31 -6.02
N HIS A 503 -10.72 -4.06 -6.04
CA HIS A 503 -12.01 -3.68 -6.61
C HIS A 503 -11.85 -2.46 -7.52
N LYS A 504 -12.80 -2.27 -8.45
CA LYS A 504 -12.86 -1.09 -9.32
C LYS A 504 -13.87 -0.09 -8.78
N LEU A 505 -13.43 1.13 -8.53
CA LEU A 505 -14.30 2.25 -8.16
C LEU A 505 -14.70 3.12 -9.37
N TYR A 506 -13.98 3.00 -10.48
CA TYR A 506 -14.21 3.77 -11.71
C TYR A 506 -14.20 5.29 -11.48
N MET A 507 -13.22 5.75 -10.71
CA MET A 507 -13.05 7.17 -10.43
C MET A 507 -12.44 7.91 -11.62
N LYS A 508 -12.64 9.21 -11.69
CA LYS A 508 -11.98 10.09 -12.66
C LYS A 508 -10.47 10.08 -12.42
N ASN A 509 -9.65 9.92 -13.48
CA ASN A 509 -8.19 9.80 -13.37
C ASN A 509 -7.76 8.81 -12.27
N ASP A 510 -8.35 7.62 -12.29
CA ASP A 510 -8.12 6.56 -11.32
C ASP A 510 -6.70 6.00 -11.41
N ILE A 511 -6.30 5.21 -10.42
CA ILE A 511 -5.05 4.44 -10.45
C ILE A 511 -4.96 3.64 -11.76
N HIS A 512 -3.74 3.49 -12.27
CA HIS A 512 -3.50 2.77 -13.50
C HIS A 512 -4.14 1.35 -13.47
N GLY A 513 -5.00 1.08 -14.46
CA GLY A 513 -5.80 -0.15 -14.53
C GLY A 513 -7.06 -0.16 -13.68
N SER A 514 -7.34 0.90 -12.92
CA SER A 514 -8.55 1.10 -12.07
C SER A 514 -8.80 0.02 -11.01
N TRP A 515 -7.93 -0.97 -10.87
CA TRP A 515 -8.00 -1.98 -9.83
C TRP A 515 -7.22 -1.54 -8.60
N CYS A 516 -7.92 -1.31 -7.49
CA CYS A 516 -7.34 -0.84 -6.25
C CYS A 516 -7.63 -1.80 -5.10
N ARG A 517 -6.59 -2.17 -4.34
CA ARG A 517 -6.76 -3.01 -3.15
C ARG A 517 -7.55 -2.27 -2.07
N THR A 518 -8.51 -2.95 -1.45
CA THR A 518 -9.15 -2.48 -0.22
C THR A 518 -8.09 -2.34 0.87
N THR A 519 -7.83 -1.11 1.31
CA THR A 519 -6.83 -0.85 2.35
C THR A 519 -7.44 -0.99 3.75
N PRO A 520 -6.64 -1.35 4.77
CA PRO A 520 -7.09 -1.38 6.15
C PRO A 520 -7.64 -0.02 6.60
N LEU A 521 -8.70 -0.06 7.41
CA LEU A 521 -9.32 1.14 8.00
C LEU A 521 -8.84 1.40 9.43
N TRP A 522 -8.25 0.40 10.09
CA TRP A 522 -7.76 0.54 11.47
C TRP A 522 -6.78 1.71 11.65
N GLY A 523 -6.88 2.39 12.79
CA GLY A 523 -6.04 3.52 13.12
C GLY A 523 -6.27 4.81 12.29
N ARG A 524 -7.04 4.73 11.19
CA ARG A 524 -7.21 5.86 10.25
C ARG A 524 -7.89 7.08 10.89
N GLY A 525 -8.72 6.90 11.90
CA GLY A 525 -9.34 7.99 12.64
C GLY A 525 -8.34 8.87 13.43
N LEU A 526 -7.10 8.42 13.60
CA LEU A 526 -6.03 9.18 14.25
C LEU A 526 -5.12 9.93 13.25
N SER A 527 -5.34 9.76 11.94
CA SER A 527 -4.46 10.32 10.91
C SER A 527 -4.19 11.81 11.07
N ARG A 528 -5.24 12.64 11.28
CA ARG A 528 -5.05 14.10 11.47
C ARG A 528 -4.15 14.41 12.66
N MET A 529 -4.30 13.69 13.76
CA MET A 529 -3.51 13.92 14.97
C MET A 529 -2.06 13.46 14.80
N CYS A 530 -1.82 12.33 14.11
CA CYS A 530 -0.48 11.77 13.93
C CYS A 530 0.27 12.43 12.77
N THR A 531 -0.39 12.65 11.62
CA THR A 531 0.26 13.10 10.39
C THR A 531 -0.05 14.53 9.99
N GLY A 532 -1.04 15.18 10.64
CA GLY A 532 -1.54 16.50 10.26
C GLY A 532 -2.57 16.48 9.12
N ALA A 533 -2.90 15.32 8.54
CA ALA A 533 -3.83 15.20 7.41
C ALA A 533 -4.82 14.05 7.58
N GLU A 534 -5.97 14.19 6.94
CA GLU A 534 -7.04 13.17 6.89
C GLU A 534 -7.24 12.59 5.49
N ASP A 535 -6.34 12.88 4.56
CA ASP A 535 -6.53 12.48 3.17
C ASP A 535 -6.74 10.96 3.03
N ARG A 536 -7.65 10.59 2.13
CA ARG A 536 -8.10 9.22 1.89
C ARG A 536 -7.97 8.87 0.41
N LEU A 537 -8.14 7.58 0.12
CA LEU A 537 -7.97 6.95 -1.18
C LEU A 537 -6.51 6.90 -1.62
N HIS A 538 -6.27 6.20 -2.73
CA HIS A 538 -4.92 5.85 -3.18
C HIS A 538 -4.05 7.05 -3.63
N ASP A 539 -4.64 8.21 -3.86
CA ASP A 539 -3.96 9.41 -4.32
C ASP A 539 -4.24 10.66 -3.46
N CYS A 540 -4.84 10.48 -2.30
CA CYS A 540 -5.19 11.57 -1.37
C CYS A 540 -6.28 12.51 -1.88
N ARG A 541 -7.11 12.09 -2.85
CA ARG A 541 -8.17 12.94 -3.44
C ARG A 541 -9.33 13.25 -2.50
N ALA A 542 -9.63 12.38 -1.55
CA ALA A 542 -10.69 12.59 -0.58
C ALA A 542 -10.12 13.23 0.70
N ARG A 543 -10.68 14.37 1.09
CA ARG A 543 -10.21 15.20 2.22
C ARG A 543 -10.79 14.76 3.57
N ASN A 544 -11.75 13.83 3.54
CA ASN A 544 -12.45 13.28 4.70
C ASN A 544 -13.19 11.99 4.32
N GLU A 545 -13.83 11.34 5.31
CA GLU A 545 -14.57 10.09 5.12
C GLU A 545 -15.78 10.26 4.20
N VAL A 546 -16.50 11.39 4.28
CA VAL A 546 -17.67 11.66 3.43
C VAL A 546 -17.27 11.68 1.97
N GLU A 547 -16.22 12.41 1.62
CA GLU A 547 -15.71 12.48 0.24
C GLU A 547 -15.20 11.11 -0.23
N ALA A 548 -14.50 10.36 0.65
CA ALA A 548 -14.07 9.01 0.34
C ALA A 548 -15.25 8.10 0.00
N ILE A 549 -16.32 8.11 0.82
CA ILE A 549 -17.52 7.32 0.57
C ILE A 549 -18.21 7.79 -0.73
N MET A 550 -18.30 9.09 -0.97
CA MET A 550 -18.96 9.61 -2.18
C MET A 550 -18.19 9.30 -3.46
N TRP A 551 -16.87 9.16 -3.41
CA TRP A 551 -16.09 8.64 -4.54
C TRP A 551 -16.44 7.18 -4.88
N HIS A 552 -16.90 6.38 -3.93
CA HIS A 552 -17.35 5.00 -4.16
C HIS A 552 -18.64 4.93 -5.01
N CYS A 553 -19.39 6.01 -5.14
CA CYS A 553 -20.56 6.08 -6.03
C CYS A 553 -20.43 7.15 -7.13
N TYR A 554 -19.21 7.58 -7.44
CA TYR A 554 -18.94 8.48 -8.56
C TYR A 554 -19.45 7.91 -9.89
N SER A 555 -19.23 6.62 -10.16
CA SER A 555 -19.74 5.88 -11.30
C SER A 555 -20.74 4.79 -10.88
N LYS A 556 -21.77 4.54 -11.70
CA LYS A 556 -22.69 3.41 -11.50
C LYS A 556 -22.02 2.04 -11.70
N ASN A 557 -20.88 2.02 -12.37
CA ASN A 557 -20.10 0.80 -12.61
C ASN A 557 -19.22 0.44 -11.41
N SER A 558 -19.08 1.33 -10.42
CA SER A 558 -18.31 1.07 -9.20
C SER A 558 -18.83 -0.18 -8.49
N HIS A 559 -17.90 -1.05 -8.09
CA HIS A 559 -18.22 -2.24 -7.29
C HIS A 559 -18.86 -1.87 -5.94
N ALA A 560 -18.58 -0.69 -5.43
CA ALA A 560 -19.12 -0.18 -4.17
C ALA A 560 -20.36 0.74 -4.34
N TYR A 561 -20.85 0.91 -5.58
CA TYR A 561 -21.91 1.88 -5.89
C TYR A 561 -23.12 1.76 -4.96
N GLN A 562 -23.64 0.55 -4.76
CA GLN A 562 -24.87 0.36 -3.97
C GLN A 562 -24.66 0.71 -2.49
N SER A 563 -23.51 0.34 -1.91
CA SER A 563 -23.18 0.65 -0.53
C SER A 563 -23.08 2.17 -0.30
N ALA A 564 -22.38 2.87 -1.18
CA ALA A 564 -22.27 4.32 -1.11
C ALA A 564 -23.58 5.03 -1.45
N LEU A 565 -24.44 4.46 -2.31
CA LEU A 565 -25.79 4.99 -2.57
C LEU A 565 -26.69 4.92 -1.33
N ASN A 566 -26.53 3.89 -0.48
CA ASN A 566 -27.24 3.80 0.79
C ASN A 566 -26.81 4.94 1.73
N PHE A 567 -25.52 5.22 1.82
CA PHE A 567 -25.00 6.39 2.55
C PHE A 567 -25.53 7.70 1.97
N TYR A 568 -25.49 7.87 0.64
CA TYR A 568 -25.99 9.07 -0.04
C TYR A 568 -27.46 9.39 0.28
N LYS A 569 -28.30 8.36 0.37
CA LYS A 569 -29.73 8.50 0.67
C LYS A 569 -30.06 8.65 2.15
N ALA A 570 -29.12 8.33 3.04
CA ALA A 570 -29.33 8.28 4.47
C ALA A 570 -29.55 9.67 5.08
N SER A 571 -30.18 9.70 6.26
CA SER A 571 -30.28 10.91 7.08
C SER A 571 -28.89 11.40 7.49
N LYS A 572 -28.78 12.71 7.78
CA LYS A 572 -27.51 13.25 8.31
C LYS A 572 -27.05 12.51 9.58
N THR A 573 -27.96 12.22 10.49
CA THR A 573 -27.66 11.48 11.72
C THR A 573 -27.03 10.12 11.43
N ASP A 574 -27.50 9.41 10.42
CA ASP A 574 -26.97 8.10 10.04
C ASP A 574 -25.62 8.21 9.35
N ARG A 575 -25.44 9.20 8.48
CA ARG A 575 -24.14 9.47 7.86
C ARG A 575 -23.09 9.84 8.91
N ASP A 576 -23.43 10.74 9.83
CA ASP A 576 -22.55 11.16 10.92
C ASP A 576 -22.17 9.97 11.82
N ALA A 577 -23.11 9.05 12.08
CA ALA A 577 -22.85 7.84 12.85
C ALA A 577 -21.81 6.93 12.16
N VAL A 578 -21.93 6.72 10.83
CA VAL A 578 -20.94 5.93 10.08
C VAL A 578 -19.57 6.60 10.09
N VAL A 579 -19.51 7.93 9.93
CA VAL A 579 -18.24 8.68 10.02
C VAL A 579 -17.61 8.53 11.42
N LYS A 580 -18.40 8.66 12.49
CA LYS A 580 -17.90 8.44 13.87
C LYS A 580 -17.36 7.03 14.06
N PHE A 581 -18.03 6.01 13.51
CA PHE A 581 -17.53 4.64 13.55
C PHE A 581 -16.16 4.52 12.86
N LEU A 582 -16.03 5.02 11.62
CA LEU A 582 -14.77 4.99 10.87
C LEU A 582 -13.62 5.74 11.59
N GLN A 583 -13.96 6.79 12.33
CA GLN A 583 -13.01 7.54 13.14
C GLN A 583 -12.66 6.85 14.47
N SER A 584 -13.39 5.83 14.85
CA SER A 584 -13.21 5.12 16.13
C SER A 584 -12.37 3.85 16.02
N ILE A 585 -12.30 3.26 14.83
CA ILE A 585 -11.54 2.04 14.55
C ILE A 585 -10.11 2.32 14.10
#